data_9e59a4a7d0e03e495d10ca6f7d68ce97
#
_entry.id   9e59a4a7d0e03e495d10ca6f7d68ce97
#
_cell.length_a   1.000
_cell.length_b   1.000
_cell.length_c   1.000
_cell.angle_alpha   90.00
_cell.angle_beta   90.00
_cell.angle_gamma   90.00
#
_symmetry.space_group_name_H-M   'P 1'
#
loop_
_entity.id
_entity.type
_entity.pdbx_description
1 polymer ?
#
loop_
_entity_poly.entity_id
_entity_poly.type
_entity_poly.pdbx_seq_one_letter_code
_entity_poly.pdbx_strand_id
1 'polypeptide(L)'
;MIALSKILIFFINLIDIIFRKIFKRNQFLPLLHDFIENKQYFSKTIHNKKIIFFCPSRMTLGRVESLFTKEPETLKWIDKFKSYNSNKIVFWDIGANIGLYSIYAAIKFKNIEIISFEPSTSNTRTLSRNISINNLDNKINIFPLALSDKENIISFFNETTFSEGSSISNFNSNIDYKGNTVKKNEIKNKYNIFGTSIDYLILNNIIKVPNYIKLDVDGIEHLILKGAQNLLKNNNLREFSIEINPTNLKQTKFINKFMEDNDFKKAVSTNARLLKDKNYIPKSNETVNVIFKKNH
;
A
#
# COMPACT_ATOMS: atom_id res chain seq x y z
N MET A 1 1.54 -29.08 -6.13
CA MET A 1 0.40 -28.31 -5.61
C MET A 1 -0.58 -27.85 -6.70
N ILE A 2 -0.16 -27.16 -7.77
CA ILE A 2 -1.06 -26.68 -8.85
C ILE A 2 -1.84 -27.81 -9.52
N ALA A 3 -1.23 -28.97 -9.80
CA ALA A 3 -1.91 -30.11 -10.38
C ALA A 3 -3.00 -30.69 -9.44
N LEU A 4 -2.67 -30.81 -8.15
CA LEU A 4 -3.60 -31.29 -7.13
C LEU A 4 -4.80 -30.35 -6.97
N SER A 5 -4.59 -29.03 -6.97
CA SER A 5 -5.69 -28.07 -6.90
C SER A 5 -6.60 -28.12 -8.13
N LYS A 6 -6.06 -28.36 -9.33
CA LYS A 6 -6.89 -28.55 -10.54
C LYS A 6 -7.77 -29.79 -10.46
N ILE A 7 -7.25 -30.89 -9.93
CA ILE A 7 -8.01 -32.13 -9.73
C ILE A 7 -9.14 -31.88 -8.71
N LEU A 8 -8.81 -31.21 -7.60
CA LEU A 8 -9.81 -30.89 -6.57
C LEU A 8 -10.93 -29.99 -7.12
N ILE A 9 -10.59 -28.95 -7.88
CA ILE A 9 -11.57 -28.06 -8.53
C ILE A 9 -12.46 -28.83 -9.50
N PHE A 10 -11.91 -29.80 -10.23
CA PHE A 10 -12.72 -30.65 -11.11
C PHE A 10 -13.83 -31.40 -10.33
N PHE A 11 -13.48 -32.03 -9.21
CA PHE A 11 -14.47 -32.71 -8.35
C PHE A 11 -15.47 -31.74 -7.72
N ILE A 12 -15.02 -30.58 -7.27
CA ILE A 12 -15.90 -29.52 -6.72
C ILE A 12 -16.93 -29.09 -7.77
N ASN A 13 -16.50 -28.86 -9.00
CA ASN A 13 -17.41 -28.50 -10.10
C ASN A 13 -18.40 -29.61 -10.43
N LEU A 14 -17.98 -30.87 -10.39
CA LEU A 14 -18.87 -32.02 -10.58
C LEU A 14 -19.95 -32.08 -9.50
N ILE A 15 -19.58 -31.90 -8.25
CA ILE A 15 -20.49 -31.82 -7.12
C ILE A 15 -21.46 -30.66 -7.27
N ASP A 16 -20.99 -29.48 -7.67
CA ASP A 16 -21.83 -28.30 -7.91
C ASP A 16 -22.87 -28.55 -9.00
N ILE A 17 -22.50 -29.23 -10.09
CA ILE A 17 -23.43 -29.61 -11.18
C ILE A 17 -24.51 -30.56 -10.66
N ILE A 18 -24.13 -31.59 -9.86
CA ILE A 18 -25.05 -32.53 -9.28
C ILE A 18 -26.02 -31.82 -8.31
N PHE A 19 -25.45 -30.94 -7.46
CA PHE A 19 -26.22 -30.19 -6.46
C PHE A 19 -27.28 -29.28 -7.12
N ARG A 20 -26.91 -28.60 -8.21
CA ARG A 20 -27.83 -27.78 -9.01
C ARG A 20 -28.95 -28.58 -9.63
N LYS A 21 -28.64 -29.78 -10.13
CA LYS A 21 -29.66 -30.68 -10.74
C LYS A 21 -30.66 -31.22 -9.70
N ILE A 22 -30.17 -31.62 -8.52
CA ILE A 22 -31.01 -32.21 -7.46
C ILE A 22 -31.83 -31.14 -6.75
N PHE A 23 -31.16 -30.07 -6.27
CA PHE A 23 -31.81 -29.07 -5.41
C PHE A 23 -32.35 -27.87 -6.17
N LYS A 24 -32.10 -27.76 -7.49
CA LYS A 24 -32.49 -26.61 -8.34
C LYS A 24 -32.01 -25.26 -7.78
N ARG A 25 -30.90 -25.25 -7.05
CA ARG A 25 -30.30 -24.06 -6.38
C ARG A 25 -28.81 -23.94 -6.66
N ASN A 26 -28.33 -22.69 -6.85
CA ASN A 26 -26.93 -22.37 -7.11
C ASN A 26 -26.21 -21.93 -5.82
N GLN A 27 -26.30 -22.72 -4.74
CA GLN A 27 -25.80 -22.32 -3.43
C GLN A 27 -24.53 -23.07 -2.98
N PHE A 28 -24.14 -24.14 -3.66
CA PHE A 28 -23.03 -24.99 -3.19
C PHE A 28 -21.68 -24.24 -3.24
N LEU A 29 -21.33 -23.62 -4.38
CA LEU A 29 -20.08 -22.88 -4.50
C LEU A 29 -19.99 -21.66 -3.57
N PRO A 30 -21.02 -20.80 -3.44
CA PRO A 30 -21.02 -19.72 -2.45
C PRO A 30 -20.84 -20.21 -1.02
N LEU A 31 -21.54 -21.27 -0.61
CA LEU A 31 -21.38 -21.88 0.72
C LEU A 31 -19.96 -22.40 0.95
N LEU A 32 -19.41 -23.12 -0.03
CA LEU A 32 -18.03 -23.60 0.04
C LEU A 32 -17.03 -22.44 0.15
N HIS A 33 -17.27 -21.35 -0.60
CA HIS A 33 -16.47 -20.13 -0.53
C HIS A 33 -16.49 -19.55 0.89
N ASP A 34 -17.65 -19.41 1.51
CA ASP A 34 -17.79 -18.88 2.88
C ASP A 34 -17.01 -19.73 3.90
N PHE A 35 -17.09 -21.06 3.78
CA PHE A 35 -16.31 -21.96 4.64
C PHE A 35 -14.80 -21.83 4.42
N ILE A 36 -14.35 -21.66 3.18
CA ILE A 36 -12.94 -21.50 2.86
C ILE A 36 -12.45 -20.12 3.32
N GLU A 37 -13.22 -19.06 3.10
CA GLU A 37 -12.87 -17.70 3.50
C GLU A 37 -12.57 -17.62 5.01
N ASN A 38 -13.36 -18.30 5.83
CA ASN A 38 -13.17 -18.38 7.28
C ASN A 38 -11.86 -19.09 7.71
N LYS A 39 -11.16 -19.75 6.79
CA LYS A 39 -9.86 -20.41 7.03
C LYS A 39 -8.68 -19.66 6.45
N GLN A 40 -8.90 -18.52 5.80
CA GLN A 40 -7.86 -17.73 5.12
C GLN A 40 -7.22 -16.68 6.05
N TYR A 41 -7.04 -17.02 7.32
CA TYR A 41 -6.39 -16.17 8.31
C TYR A 41 -5.03 -16.73 8.69
N PHE A 42 -4.03 -15.89 8.60
CA PHE A 42 -2.64 -16.22 8.92
C PHE A 42 -2.12 -15.30 10.01
N SER A 43 -1.31 -15.84 10.92
CA SER A 43 -0.75 -15.06 12.00
C SER A 43 0.73 -14.79 11.76
N LYS A 44 1.16 -13.59 12.14
CA LYS A 44 2.55 -13.16 12.17
C LYS A 44 2.86 -12.51 13.51
N THR A 45 4.01 -12.80 14.08
CA THR A 45 4.45 -12.11 15.30
C THR A 45 5.12 -10.79 14.95
N ILE A 46 4.59 -9.68 15.44
CA ILE A 46 5.10 -8.32 15.27
C ILE A 46 5.28 -7.72 16.66
N HIS A 47 6.50 -7.29 17.02
CA HIS A 47 6.84 -6.73 18.33
C HIS A 47 6.27 -7.57 19.49
N ASN A 48 6.51 -8.88 19.46
CA ASN A 48 6.04 -9.88 20.44
C ASN A 48 4.51 -10.03 20.57
N LYS A 49 3.74 -9.47 19.62
CA LYS A 49 2.29 -9.65 19.55
C LYS A 49 1.91 -10.51 18.37
N LYS A 50 0.99 -11.45 18.56
CA LYS A 50 0.40 -12.24 17.48
C LYS A 50 -0.62 -11.38 16.74
N ILE A 51 -0.36 -11.09 15.48
CA ILE A 51 -1.22 -10.31 14.58
C ILE A 51 -1.82 -11.24 13.54
N ILE A 52 -3.09 -11.08 13.28
CA ILE A 52 -3.85 -11.92 12.34
C ILE A 52 -4.06 -11.13 11.05
N PHE A 53 -3.85 -11.79 9.92
CA PHE A 53 -4.08 -11.22 8.59
C PHE A 53 -5.04 -12.10 7.80
N PHE A 54 -6.02 -11.47 7.19
CA PHE A 54 -6.86 -12.10 6.18
C PHE A 54 -6.10 -12.16 4.85
N CYS A 55 -5.93 -13.37 4.33
CA CYS A 55 -5.15 -13.63 3.12
C CYS A 55 -5.97 -14.40 2.09
N PRO A 56 -6.91 -13.75 1.39
CA PRO A 56 -7.81 -14.41 0.44
C PRO A 56 -7.11 -14.84 -0.85
N SER A 57 -5.92 -14.35 -1.13
CA SER A 57 -5.15 -14.67 -2.32
C SER A 57 -3.72 -15.11 -2.00
N ARG A 58 -3.06 -15.78 -2.96
CA ARG A 58 -1.62 -16.08 -2.85
C ARG A 58 -0.77 -14.83 -2.70
N MET A 59 -1.22 -13.72 -3.30
CA MET A 59 -0.50 -12.45 -3.26
C MET A 59 -0.54 -11.84 -1.86
N THR A 60 -1.71 -11.82 -1.23
CA THR A 60 -1.86 -11.34 0.15
C THR A 60 -1.06 -12.19 1.14
N LEU A 61 -1.10 -13.52 0.99
CA LEU A 61 -0.28 -14.43 1.80
C LEU A 61 1.22 -14.15 1.62
N GLY A 62 1.68 -14.05 0.36
CA GLY A 62 3.08 -13.75 0.05
C GLY A 62 3.56 -12.42 0.65
N ARG A 63 2.70 -11.39 0.67
CA ARG A 63 3.00 -10.13 1.34
C ARG A 63 3.17 -10.29 2.85
N VAL A 64 2.28 -11.02 3.50
CA VAL A 64 2.38 -11.29 4.96
C VAL A 64 3.62 -12.12 5.28
N GLU A 65 3.90 -13.17 4.50
CA GLU A 65 5.10 -14.00 4.69
C GLU A 65 6.38 -13.18 4.55
N SER A 66 6.43 -12.28 3.56
CA SER A 66 7.60 -11.47 3.25
C SER A 66 7.72 -10.16 4.04
N LEU A 67 6.83 -9.86 4.99
CA LEU A 67 6.81 -8.61 5.76
C LEU A 67 8.19 -8.16 6.26
N PHE A 68 8.97 -9.08 6.81
CA PHE A 68 10.29 -8.76 7.39
C PHE A 68 11.45 -8.84 6.38
N THR A 69 11.20 -9.30 5.16
CA THR A 69 12.27 -9.60 4.19
C THR A 69 12.16 -8.80 2.89
N LYS A 70 10.97 -8.35 2.52
CA LYS A 70 10.77 -7.57 1.29
C LYS A 70 11.35 -6.16 1.41
N GLU A 71 10.95 -5.44 2.45
CA GLU A 71 11.38 -4.05 2.72
C GLU A 71 11.78 -3.87 4.19
N PRO A 72 12.83 -4.56 4.67
CA PRO A 72 13.29 -4.44 6.07
C PRO A 72 13.77 -3.03 6.41
N GLU A 73 14.19 -2.24 5.42
CA GLU A 73 14.54 -0.83 5.55
C GLU A 73 13.35 0.05 5.96
N THR A 74 12.17 -0.20 5.40
CA THR A 74 10.93 0.51 5.76
C THR A 74 10.56 0.24 7.21
N LEU A 75 10.66 -1.01 7.67
CA LEU A 75 10.41 -1.35 9.06
C LEU A 75 11.42 -0.68 10.00
N LYS A 76 12.71 -0.70 9.66
CA LYS A 76 13.77 -0.01 10.41
C LYS A 76 13.57 1.51 10.46
N TRP A 77 12.99 2.09 9.42
CA TRP A 77 12.64 3.50 9.38
C TRP A 77 11.46 3.79 10.33
N ILE A 78 10.39 3.00 10.25
CA ILE A 78 9.24 3.11 11.16
C ILE A 78 9.69 2.97 12.61
N ASP A 79 10.58 2.01 12.92
CA ASP A 79 11.08 1.79 14.29
C ASP A 79 11.76 3.02 14.91
N LYS A 80 12.22 3.97 14.08
CA LYS A 80 12.88 5.21 14.49
C LYS A 80 11.94 6.40 14.70
N PHE A 81 10.65 6.25 14.46
CA PHE A 81 9.69 7.34 14.67
C PHE A 81 9.73 7.85 16.09
N LYS A 82 9.65 9.16 16.24
CA LYS A 82 9.68 9.83 17.54
C LYS A 82 8.46 10.74 17.68
N SER A 83 7.92 10.77 18.87
CA SER A 83 6.97 11.81 19.29
C SER A 83 7.73 13.10 19.56
N TYR A 84 7.15 14.22 19.18
CA TYR A 84 7.70 15.56 19.47
C TYR A 84 6.75 16.28 20.43
N ASN A 85 7.31 16.88 21.46
CA ASN A 85 6.57 17.62 22.49
C ASN A 85 5.44 16.80 23.13
N SER A 86 5.68 15.52 23.38
CA SER A 86 4.68 14.56 23.91
C SER A 86 3.41 14.41 23.06
N ASN A 87 3.40 14.91 21.83
CA ASN A 87 2.29 14.79 20.92
C ASN A 87 2.18 13.37 20.32
N LYS A 88 0.98 13.04 19.86
CA LYS A 88 0.73 11.81 19.13
C LYS A 88 1.53 11.81 17.83
N ILE A 89 2.16 10.68 17.49
CA ILE A 89 2.78 10.50 16.17
C ILE A 89 1.66 10.43 15.13
N VAL A 90 1.78 11.21 14.06
CA VAL A 90 0.88 11.11 12.90
C VAL A 90 1.68 10.54 11.72
N PHE A 91 1.26 9.36 11.25
CA PHE A 91 1.89 8.65 10.14
C PHE A 91 0.91 8.48 8.98
N TRP A 92 1.33 8.80 7.77
CA TRP A 92 0.59 8.53 6.56
C TRP A 92 1.24 7.40 5.77
N ASP A 93 0.45 6.38 5.46
CA ASP A 93 0.81 5.23 4.62
C ASP A 93 0.07 5.37 3.30
N ILE A 94 0.74 5.97 2.30
CA ILE A 94 0.16 6.24 0.97
C ILE A 94 0.52 5.07 0.05
N GLY A 95 -0.51 4.36 -0.42
CA GLY A 95 -0.39 3.05 -1.05
C GLY A 95 -0.35 1.94 -0.01
N ALA A 96 -1.25 2.00 0.99
CA ALA A 96 -1.24 1.10 2.14
C ALA A 96 -1.47 -0.38 1.79
N ASN A 97 -2.02 -0.68 0.62
CA ASN A 97 -2.33 -2.02 0.14
C ASN A 97 -3.17 -2.79 1.18
N ILE A 98 -2.71 -3.92 1.70
CA ILE A 98 -3.39 -4.69 2.75
C ILE A 98 -3.05 -4.25 4.18
N GLY A 99 -2.29 -3.15 4.35
CA GLY A 99 -2.05 -2.48 5.63
C GLY A 99 -0.84 -2.96 6.42
N LEU A 100 0.14 -3.61 5.80
CA LEU A 100 1.27 -4.21 6.53
C LEU A 100 2.07 -3.19 7.34
N TYR A 101 2.42 -2.03 6.74
CA TYR A 101 3.22 -1.00 7.40
C TYR A 101 2.40 -0.16 8.39
N SER A 102 1.14 0.11 8.05
CA SER A 102 0.17 0.73 8.97
C SER A 102 -0.01 -0.10 10.23
N ILE A 103 -0.25 -1.40 10.10
CA ILE A 103 -0.41 -2.33 11.24
C ILE A 103 0.89 -2.45 12.02
N TYR A 104 2.04 -2.58 11.34
CA TYR A 104 3.34 -2.63 12.00
C TYR A 104 3.58 -1.41 12.90
N ALA A 105 3.32 -0.20 12.38
CA ALA A 105 3.45 1.05 13.13
C ALA A 105 2.45 1.12 14.30
N ALA A 106 1.19 0.71 14.10
CA ALA A 106 0.16 0.70 15.13
C ALA A 106 0.48 -0.24 16.30
N ILE A 107 1.16 -1.36 16.03
CA ILE A 107 1.60 -2.31 17.04
C ILE A 107 2.83 -1.79 17.80
N LYS A 108 3.77 -1.14 17.08
CA LYS A 108 4.98 -0.57 17.66
C LYS A 108 4.70 0.56 18.64
N PHE A 109 3.82 1.49 18.24
CA PHE A 109 3.60 2.72 19.00
C PHE A 109 2.24 2.71 19.70
N LYS A 110 2.26 3.02 21.01
CA LYS A 110 1.03 3.15 21.80
C LYS A 110 0.25 4.40 21.39
N ASN A 111 0.95 5.53 21.24
CA ASN A 111 0.36 6.85 20.92
C ASN A 111 0.67 7.26 19.47
N ILE A 112 -0.08 6.68 18.53
CA ILE A 112 0.05 6.95 17.10
C ILE A 112 -1.33 7.07 16.45
N GLU A 113 -1.43 7.94 15.46
CA GLU A 113 -2.56 8.06 14.53
C GLU A 113 -2.04 7.79 13.13
N ILE A 114 -2.70 6.90 12.41
CA ILE A 114 -2.27 6.47 11.09
C ILE A 114 -3.39 6.74 10.10
N ILE A 115 -3.04 7.32 8.97
CA ILE A 115 -3.93 7.50 7.83
C ILE A 115 -3.41 6.64 6.68
N SER A 116 -4.19 5.64 6.32
CA SER A 116 -3.88 4.69 5.25
C SER A 116 -4.65 5.07 4.00
N PHE A 117 -3.95 5.49 2.94
CA PHE A 117 -4.55 5.77 1.64
C PHE A 117 -4.42 4.54 0.76
N GLU A 118 -5.56 4.00 0.33
CA GLU A 118 -5.61 2.85 -0.57
C GLU A 118 -6.83 2.96 -1.50
N PRO A 119 -6.63 3.28 -2.78
CA PRO A 119 -7.73 3.48 -3.72
C PRO A 119 -8.34 2.18 -4.26
N SER A 120 -7.60 1.06 -4.27
CA SER A 120 -8.11 -0.23 -4.77
C SER A 120 -9.20 -0.77 -3.86
N THR A 121 -10.38 -1.05 -4.42
CA THR A 121 -11.52 -1.59 -3.67
C THR A 121 -11.23 -2.96 -3.07
N SER A 122 -10.50 -3.82 -3.79
CA SER A 122 -10.11 -5.15 -3.30
C SER A 122 -9.08 -5.07 -2.17
N ASN A 123 -8.07 -4.19 -2.29
CA ASN A 123 -7.10 -3.96 -1.23
C ASN A 123 -7.74 -3.33 0.00
N THR A 124 -8.60 -2.31 -0.19
CA THR A 124 -9.31 -1.64 0.90
C THR A 124 -10.19 -2.61 1.69
N ARG A 125 -10.88 -3.56 1.04
CA ARG A 125 -11.63 -4.63 1.71
C ARG A 125 -10.72 -5.45 2.62
N THR A 126 -9.55 -5.85 2.15
CA THR A 126 -8.58 -6.62 2.93
C THR A 126 -7.95 -5.79 4.05
N LEU A 127 -7.58 -4.54 3.76
CA LEU A 127 -7.03 -3.58 4.71
C LEU A 127 -7.99 -3.36 5.89
N SER A 128 -9.26 -3.06 5.61
CA SER A 128 -10.28 -2.82 6.64
C SER A 128 -10.46 -4.04 7.54
N ARG A 129 -10.50 -5.23 6.95
CA ARG A 129 -10.62 -6.50 7.69
C ARG A 129 -9.38 -6.75 8.56
N ASN A 130 -8.17 -6.51 8.05
CA ASN A 130 -6.92 -6.65 8.81
C ASN A 130 -6.84 -5.68 10.00
N ILE A 131 -7.35 -4.47 9.87
CA ILE A 131 -7.44 -3.50 10.96
C ILE A 131 -8.42 -4.00 12.03
N SER A 132 -9.64 -4.37 11.62
CA SER A 132 -10.72 -4.73 12.54
C SER A 132 -10.43 -5.99 13.34
N ILE A 133 -9.91 -7.05 12.72
CA ILE A 133 -9.61 -8.31 13.45
C ILE A 133 -8.48 -8.17 14.48
N ASN A 134 -7.68 -7.11 14.39
CA ASN A 134 -6.63 -6.80 15.35
C ASN A 134 -7.00 -5.64 16.31
N ASN A 135 -8.26 -5.15 16.27
CA ASN A 135 -8.75 -4.03 17.09
C ASN A 135 -7.87 -2.78 16.98
N LEU A 136 -7.51 -2.39 15.74
CA LEU A 136 -6.64 -1.24 15.45
C LEU A 136 -7.39 -0.04 14.87
N ASP A 137 -8.73 -0.09 14.78
CA ASP A 137 -9.62 0.93 14.25
C ASP A 137 -9.52 2.27 15.00
N ASN A 138 -9.13 2.24 16.26
CA ASN A 138 -8.87 3.45 17.05
C ASN A 138 -7.53 4.13 16.74
N LYS A 139 -6.66 3.51 15.92
CA LYS A 139 -5.34 4.04 15.54
C LYS A 139 -5.20 4.27 14.04
N ILE A 140 -5.90 3.50 13.21
CA ILE A 140 -5.74 3.49 11.75
C ILE A 140 -7.06 3.92 11.10
N ASN A 141 -7.02 5.03 10.39
CA ASN A 141 -8.11 5.52 9.56
C ASN A 141 -7.82 5.21 8.10
N ILE A 142 -8.78 4.65 7.38
CA ILE A 142 -8.66 4.35 5.95
C ILE A 142 -9.26 5.49 5.14
N PHE A 143 -8.51 5.96 4.16
CA PHE A 143 -8.96 6.88 3.12
C PHE A 143 -8.98 6.16 1.77
N PRO A 144 -10.15 5.65 1.33
CA PRO A 144 -10.28 4.88 0.10
C PRO A 144 -10.38 5.81 -1.11
N LEU A 145 -9.36 6.62 -1.33
CA LEU A 145 -9.26 7.57 -2.41
C LEU A 145 -7.85 7.62 -3.00
N ALA A 146 -7.74 8.11 -4.21
CA ALA A 146 -6.46 8.33 -4.86
C ALA A 146 -5.92 9.73 -4.56
N LEU A 147 -4.59 9.84 -4.38
CA LEU A 147 -3.91 11.13 -4.29
C LEU A 147 -3.30 11.51 -5.65
N SER A 148 -3.27 12.81 -5.94
CA SER A 148 -2.88 13.36 -7.23
C SER A 148 -2.39 14.81 -7.08
N ASP A 149 -1.98 15.44 -8.17
CA ASP A 149 -1.71 16.89 -8.26
C ASP A 149 -2.99 17.73 -8.47
N LYS A 150 -4.15 17.09 -8.64
CA LYS A 150 -5.43 17.73 -8.91
C LYS A 150 -6.38 17.58 -7.72
N GLU A 151 -7.23 18.59 -7.56
CA GLU A 151 -8.22 18.61 -6.49
C GLU A 151 -9.57 18.10 -6.99
N ASN A 152 -10.22 17.26 -6.18
CA ASN A 152 -11.61 16.84 -6.32
C ASN A 152 -11.98 16.33 -7.72
N ILE A 153 -11.19 15.43 -8.26
CA ILE A 153 -11.46 14.82 -9.56
C ILE A 153 -12.07 13.43 -9.41
N ILE A 154 -12.97 13.08 -10.34
CA ILE A 154 -13.37 11.70 -10.56
C ILE A 154 -12.67 11.24 -11.84
N SER A 155 -11.86 10.20 -11.72
CA SER A 155 -11.10 9.67 -12.85
C SER A 155 -10.98 8.17 -12.79
N PHE A 156 -10.49 7.58 -13.88
CA PHE A 156 -10.32 6.14 -14.01
C PHE A 156 -9.21 5.63 -13.10
N PHE A 157 -9.46 4.46 -12.56
CA PHE A 157 -8.51 3.62 -11.85
C PHE A 157 -8.40 2.29 -12.58
N ASN A 158 -7.20 1.93 -12.97
CA ASN A 158 -6.90 0.71 -13.70
C ASN A 158 -6.15 -0.26 -12.82
N GLU A 159 -6.55 -1.53 -12.85
CA GLU A 159 -5.87 -2.64 -12.18
C GLU A 159 -5.55 -3.74 -13.19
N THR A 160 -4.39 -4.35 -13.07
CA THR A 160 -3.96 -5.45 -13.96
C THR A 160 -4.43 -6.83 -13.49
N THR A 161 -5.06 -6.92 -12.32
CA THR A 161 -5.61 -8.15 -11.74
C THR A 161 -6.80 -7.83 -10.85
N PHE A 162 -7.64 -8.83 -10.62
CA PHE A 162 -8.72 -8.79 -9.62
C PHE A 162 -8.26 -9.24 -8.22
N SER A 163 -7.02 -9.74 -8.10
CA SER A 163 -6.53 -10.31 -6.83
C SER A 163 -6.16 -9.23 -5.83
N GLU A 164 -6.59 -9.41 -4.60
CA GLU A 164 -6.18 -8.59 -3.46
C GLU A 164 -4.68 -8.69 -3.22
N GLY A 165 -4.09 -7.62 -2.72
CA GLY A 165 -2.65 -7.51 -2.52
C GLY A 165 -1.87 -7.10 -3.76
N SER A 166 -2.54 -6.83 -4.90
CA SER A 166 -1.87 -6.26 -6.07
C SER A 166 -1.34 -4.86 -5.78
N SER A 167 -0.23 -4.52 -6.41
CA SER A 167 0.37 -3.18 -6.39
C SER A 167 0.41 -2.56 -7.79
N ILE A 168 0.01 -3.27 -8.83
CA ILE A 168 0.04 -2.73 -10.20
C ILE A 168 -1.31 -2.09 -10.50
N SER A 169 -1.44 -0.83 -10.10
CA SER A 169 -2.65 -0.03 -10.31
C SER A 169 -2.30 1.43 -10.65
N ASN A 170 -3.16 2.12 -11.40
CA ASN A 170 -2.91 3.46 -11.87
C ASN A 170 -4.17 4.34 -11.78
N PHE A 171 -4.04 5.49 -11.13
CA PHE A 171 -5.08 6.52 -11.10
C PHE A 171 -4.78 7.63 -12.10
N ASN A 172 -5.73 7.94 -12.97
CA ASN A 172 -5.66 9.00 -13.97
C ASN A 172 -4.38 8.97 -14.82
N SER A 173 -3.75 7.79 -14.92
CA SER A 173 -2.50 7.56 -15.66
C SER A 173 -2.53 6.17 -16.29
N ASN A 174 -1.81 6.01 -17.39
CA ASN A 174 -1.55 4.71 -18.01
C ASN A 174 -0.05 4.39 -17.98
N ILE A 175 0.69 4.95 -17.02
CA ILE A 175 2.14 4.77 -16.93
C ILE A 175 2.44 3.95 -15.68
N ASP A 176 3.25 2.89 -15.83
CA ASP A 176 3.72 2.06 -14.73
C ASP A 176 4.91 2.69 -13.97
N TYR A 177 5.35 2.05 -12.89
CA TYR A 177 6.50 2.49 -12.07
C TYR A 177 7.83 2.53 -12.84
N LYS A 178 7.93 1.90 -14.01
CA LYS A 178 9.10 1.97 -14.90
C LYS A 178 9.04 3.14 -15.87
N GLY A 179 7.90 3.83 -15.94
CA GLY A 179 7.65 4.89 -16.91
C GLY A 179 7.13 4.38 -18.27
N ASN A 180 6.73 3.11 -18.37
CA ASN A 180 6.17 2.54 -19.59
C ASN A 180 4.65 2.69 -19.63
N THR A 181 4.08 2.78 -20.83
CA THR A 181 2.63 2.77 -21.00
C THR A 181 2.06 1.36 -20.78
N VAL A 182 1.13 1.24 -19.83
CA VAL A 182 0.36 0.02 -19.58
C VAL A 182 -0.54 -0.25 -20.79
N LYS A 183 -0.44 -1.42 -21.39
CA LYS A 183 -1.22 -1.79 -22.55
C LYS A 183 -2.67 -2.06 -22.16
N LYS A 184 -3.61 -1.68 -23.04
CA LYS A 184 -5.05 -1.84 -22.80
C LYS A 184 -5.45 -3.30 -22.48
N ASN A 185 -4.80 -4.28 -23.09
CA ASN A 185 -5.05 -5.71 -22.84
C ASN A 185 -4.51 -6.23 -21.50
N GLU A 186 -3.65 -5.48 -20.83
CA GLU A 186 -3.12 -5.79 -19.49
C GLU A 186 -4.08 -5.32 -18.38
N ILE A 187 -4.97 -4.36 -18.69
CA ILE A 187 -5.97 -3.86 -17.74
C ILE A 187 -7.08 -4.90 -17.63
N LYS A 188 -7.30 -5.42 -16.43
CA LYS A 188 -8.34 -6.41 -16.12
C LYS A 188 -9.55 -5.78 -15.46
N ASN A 189 -9.33 -4.73 -14.66
CA ASN A 189 -10.38 -4.01 -13.96
C ASN A 189 -10.22 -2.51 -14.19
N LYS A 190 -11.33 -1.82 -14.48
CA LYS A 190 -11.36 -0.38 -14.70
C LYS A 190 -12.64 0.20 -14.15
N TYR A 191 -12.52 1.19 -13.28
CA TYR A 191 -13.64 1.91 -12.69
C TYR A 191 -13.23 3.34 -12.36
N ASN A 192 -14.21 4.20 -12.09
CA ASN A 192 -13.95 5.57 -11.67
C ASN A 192 -13.95 5.68 -10.16
N ILE A 193 -12.98 6.45 -9.63
CA ILE A 193 -12.88 6.77 -8.21
C ILE A 193 -12.64 8.25 -8.01
N PHE A 194 -12.91 8.70 -6.79
CA PHE A 194 -12.56 10.04 -6.35
C PHE A 194 -11.07 10.14 -6.06
N GLY A 195 -10.47 11.25 -6.48
CA GLY A 195 -9.09 11.59 -6.18
C GLY A 195 -8.95 13.06 -5.85
N THR A 196 -7.93 13.41 -5.06
CA THR A 196 -7.68 14.78 -4.64
C THR A 196 -6.20 15.03 -4.36
N SER A 197 -5.82 16.29 -4.11
CA SER A 197 -4.48 16.65 -3.68
C SER A 197 -4.33 16.54 -2.16
N ILE A 198 -3.11 16.33 -1.70
CA ILE A 198 -2.77 16.35 -0.27
C ILE A 198 -3.09 17.72 0.32
N ASP A 199 -2.73 18.78 -0.39
CA ASP A 199 -2.94 20.16 0.08
C ASP A 199 -4.44 20.46 0.28
N TYR A 200 -5.31 19.95 -0.61
CA TYR A 200 -6.76 20.11 -0.42
C TYR A 200 -7.23 19.48 0.90
N LEU A 201 -6.78 18.27 1.21
CA LEU A 201 -7.20 17.58 2.44
C LEU A 201 -6.75 18.31 3.70
N ILE A 202 -5.55 18.92 3.69
CA ILE A 202 -5.00 19.64 4.83
C ILE A 202 -5.62 21.03 4.96
N LEU A 203 -5.71 21.80 3.88
CA LEU A 203 -6.25 23.17 3.91
C LEU A 203 -7.72 23.20 4.33
N ASN A 204 -8.47 22.14 4.00
CA ASN A 204 -9.85 21.97 4.43
C ASN A 204 -10.00 21.26 5.78
N ASN A 205 -8.91 21.02 6.53
CA ASN A 205 -8.90 20.37 7.83
C ASN A 205 -9.57 18.97 7.86
N ILE A 206 -9.55 18.27 6.72
CA ILE A 206 -10.14 16.93 6.60
C ILE A 206 -9.27 15.91 7.38
N ILE A 207 -7.94 16.11 7.34
CA ILE A 207 -6.96 15.24 8.01
C ILE A 207 -5.86 16.05 8.68
N LYS A 208 -5.22 15.46 9.68
CA LYS A 208 -4.11 16.10 10.40
C LYS A 208 -2.82 16.02 9.60
N VAL A 209 -2.01 17.07 9.72
CA VAL A 209 -0.64 17.09 9.17
C VAL A 209 0.19 15.95 9.76
N PRO A 210 0.87 15.16 8.92
CA PRO A 210 1.68 14.03 9.38
C PRO A 210 3.06 14.48 9.87
N ASN A 211 3.67 13.63 10.72
CA ASN A 211 5.10 13.70 11.03
C ASN A 211 5.94 12.88 10.03
N TYR A 212 5.38 11.78 9.57
CA TYR A 212 6.03 10.81 8.71
C TYR A 212 5.09 10.39 7.58
N ILE A 213 5.65 10.26 6.37
CA ILE A 213 4.90 9.79 5.20
C ILE A 213 5.66 8.68 4.50
N LYS A 214 5.02 7.54 4.28
CA LYS A 214 5.43 6.55 3.28
C LYS A 214 4.65 6.83 1.99
N LEU A 215 5.35 6.94 0.88
CA LEU A 215 4.76 7.17 -0.45
C LEU A 215 5.24 6.07 -1.41
N ASP A 216 4.32 5.18 -1.77
CA ASP A 216 4.59 3.97 -2.55
C ASP A 216 3.33 3.62 -3.37
N VAL A 217 3.23 4.16 -4.60
CA VAL A 217 2.00 4.15 -5.41
C VAL A 217 2.23 3.84 -6.90
N ASP A 218 3.20 3.01 -7.22
CA ASP A 218 3.44 2.46 -8.55
C ASP A 218 3.60 3.48 -9.71
N GLY A 219 4.32 4.59 -9.48
CA GLY A 219 4.86 5.44 -10.55
C GLY A 219 4.29 6.85 -10.67
N ILE A 220 3.34 7.25 -9.83
CA ILE A 220 2.77 8.61 -9.80
C ILE A 220 3.20 9.45 -8.58
N GLU A 221 4.24 9.03 -7.85
CA GLU A 221 4.76 9.70 -6.65
C GLU A 221 5.04 11.18 -6.91
N HIS A 222 5.61 11.50 -8.07
CA HIS A 222 5.91 12.87 -8.49
C HIS A 222 4.66 13.75 -8.66
N LEU A 223 3.51 13.17 -9.04
CA LEU A 223 2.25 13.91 -9.13
C LEU A 223 1.70 14.18 -7.72
N ILE A 224 1.72 13.18 -6.84
CA ILE A 224 1.28 13.33 -5.45
C ILE A 224 2.11 14.40 -4.74
N LEU A 225 3.42 14.42 -4.93
CA LEU A 225 4.30 15.46 -4.38
C LEU A 225 3.95 16.86 -4.91
N LYS A 226 3.59 17.00 -6.18
CA LYS A 226 3.11 18.29 -6.73
C LYS A 226 1.84 18.78 -6.03
N GLY A 227 0.96 17.87 -5.61
CA GLY A 227 -0.25 18.18 -4.85
C GLY A 227 -0.03 18.36 -3.35
N ALA A 228 1.23 18.46 -2.87
CA ALA A 228 1.61 18.54 -1.46
C ALA A 228 2.50 19.75 -1.13
N GLN A 229 2.48 20.81 -1.94
CA GLN A 229 3.41 21.94 -1.80
C GLN A 229 3.28 22.69 -0.48
N ASN A 230 2.05 22.86 0.02
CA ASN A 230 1.78 23.52 1.31
C ASN A 230 2.17 22.59 2.47
N LEU A 231 1.88 21.29 2.34
CA LEU A 231 2.30 20.30 3.32
C LEU A 231 3.82 20.29 3.48
N LEU A 232 4.58 20.33 2.39
CA LEU A 232 6.05 20.30 2.43
C LEU A 232 6.66 21.46 3.22
N LYS A 233 5.99 22.61 3.29
CA LYS A 233 6.39 23.77 4.11
C LYS A 233 6.07 23.63 5.59
N ASN A 234 5.22 22.66 5.97
CA ASN A 234 4.76 22.52 7.35
C ASN A 234 5.86 21.95 8.27
N ASN A 235 6.10 22.60 9.39
CA ASN A 235 7.16 22.23 10.33
C ASN A 235 6.87 20.95 11.14
N ASN A 236 5.64 20.45 11.16
CA ASN A 236 5.31 19.17 11.80
C ASN A 236 5.77 17.98 10.96
N LEU A 237 5.88 18.14 9.67
CA LEU A 237 6.37 17.11 8.75
C LEU A 237 7.89 16.96 8.90
N ARG A 238 8.35 15.74 9.13
CA ARG A 238 9.75 15.41 9.45
C ARG A 238 10.45 14.62 8.37
N GLU A 239 9.83 13.53 7.97
CA GLU A 239 10.47 12.59 7.05
C GLU A 239 9.46 12.00 6.05
N PHE A 240 9.97 11.79 4.84
CA PHE A 240 9.35 10.96 3.80
C PHE A 240 10.16 9.69 3.57
N SER A 241 9.47 8.57 3.37
CA SER A 241 10.01 7.40 2.67
C SER A 241 9.31 7.31 1.32
N ILE A 242 10.04 7.50 0.23
CA ILE A 242 9.48 7.47 -1.12
C ILE A 242 10.07 6.27 -1.87
N GLU A 243 9.19 5.41 -2.42
CA GLU A 243 9.64 4.36 -3.33
C GLU A 243 9.98 4.97 -4.69
N ILE A 244 11.18 4.69 -5.17
CA ILE A 244 11.71 5.23 -6.44
C ILE A 244 12.28 4.09 -7.27
N ASN A 245 11.96 4.05 -8.56
CA ASN A 245 12.69 3.22 -9.50
C ASN A 245 13.91 4.00 -10.02
N PRO A 246 15.17 3.62 -9.66
CA PRO A 246 16.37 4.35 -10.07
C PRO A 246 16.58 4.43 -11.58
N THR A 247 15.98 3.50 -12.34
CA THR A 247 16.10 3.50 -13.81
C THR A 247 15.11 4.42 -14.50
N ASN A 248 14.05 4.87 -13.80
CA ASN A 248 13.19 5.96 -14.26
C ASN A 248 13.85 7.32 -13.95
N LEU A 249 14.88 7.65 -14.75
CA LEU A 249 15.74 8.82 -14.50
C LEU A 249 14.96 10.13 -14.47
N LYS A 250 13.91 10.27 -15.27
CA LYS A 250 13.09 11.50 -15.32
C LYS A 250 12.37 11.72 -13.99
N GLN A 251 11.68 10.70 -13.49
CA GLN A 251 10.97 10.77 -12.22
C GLN A 251 11.94 10.92 -11.03
N THR A 252 13.02 10.13 -11.03
CA THR A 252 14.05 10.18 -9.99
C THR A 252 14.68 11.57 -9.85
N LYS A 253 15.07 12.18 -10.98
CA LYS A 253 15.61 13.55 -10.99
C LYS A 253 14.59 14.56 -10.49
N PHE A 254 13.33 14.45 -10.94
CA PHE A 254 12.26 15.33 -10.47
C PHE A 254 12.08 15.23 -8.96
N ILE A 255 11.88 14.02 -8.42
CA ILE A 255 11.65 13.82 -6.99
C ILE A 255 12.80 14.35 -6.15
N ASN A 256 14.06 14.01 -6.51
CA ASN A 256 15.21 14.47 -5.75
C ASN A 256 15.28 16.01 -5.70
N LYS A 257 15.16 16.66 -6.87
CA LYS A 257 15.19 18.12 -6.95
C LYS A 257 14.01 18.75 -6.20
N PHE A 258 12.80 18.22 -6.39
CA PHE A 258 11.59 18.76 -5.76
C PHE A 258 11.65 18.68 -4.24
N MET A 259 12.19 17.61 -3.68
CA MET A 259 12.38 17.46 -2.23
C MET A 259 13.46 18.42 -1.72
N GLU A 260 14.56 18.58 -2.45
CA GLU A 260 15.65 19.52 -2.12
C GLU A 260 15.15 20.99 -2.13
N ASP A 261 14.41 21.38 -3.18
CA ASP A 261 13.81 22.71 -3.31
C ASP A 261 12.79 23.04 -2.18
N ASN A 262 12.33 22.04 -1.44
CA ASN A 262 11.42 22.16 -0.29
C ASN A 262 12.09 21.84 1.07
N ASP A 263 13.40 22.04 1.18
CA ASP A 263 14.19 21.88 2.41
C ASP A 263 14.31 20.46 2.96
N PHE A 264 14.15 19.44 2.10
CA PHE A 264 14.39 18.05 2.47
C PHE A 264 15.71 17.55 1.94
N LYS A 265 16.54 16.99 2.81
CA LYS A 265 17.80 16.31 2.44
C LYS A 265 17.59 14.81 2.32
N LYS A 266 18.16 14.24 1.27
CA LYS A 266 18.25 12.80 1.09
C LYS A 266 19.18 12.23 2.16
N ALA A 267 18.61 11.42 3.06
CA ALA A 267 19.35 10.80 4.17
C ALA A 267 19.84 9.39 3.83
N VAL A 268 18.98 8.57 3.21
CA VAL A 268 19.27 7.17 2.88
C VAL A 268 18.56 6.81 1.57
N SER A 269 19.23 5.98 0.76
CA SER A 269 18.61 5.32 -0.40
C SER A 269 18.96 3.83 -0.30
N THR A 270 17.98 2.98 -0.11
CA THR A 270 18.22 1.57 0.20
C THR A 270 17.07 0.65 -0.19
N ASN A 271 17.35 -0.61 -0.31
CA ASN A 271 16.38 -1.71 -0.37
C ASN A 271 16.97 -2.95 0.34
N ALA A 272 16.22 -4.04 0.40
CA ALA A 272 16.65 -5.27 1.07
C ALA A 272 18.02 -5.80 0.58
N ARG A 273 18.37 -5.60 -0.68
CA ARG A 273 19.67 -6.03 -1.26
C ARG A 273 20.79 -5.06 -0.90
N LEU A 274 20.56 -3.75 -1.00
CA LEU A 274 21.51 -2.73 -0.59
C LEU A 274 21.84 -2.77 0.91
N LEU A 275 20.92 -3.25 1.74
CA LEU A 275 21.20 -3.50 3.16
C LEU A 275 22.19 -4.65 3.39
N LYS A 276 22.26 -5.62 2.46
CA LYS A 276 23.18 -6.76 2.51
C LYS A 276 24.52 -6.45 1.84
N ASP A 277 24.45 -5.75 0.71
CA ASP A 277 25.61 -5.35 -0.10
C ASP A 277 25.44 -3.89 -0.55
N LYS A 278 26.26 -3.00 0.00
CA LYS A 278 26.23 -1.55 -0.29
C LYS A 278 26.67 -1.22 -1.72
N ASN A 279 27.39 -2.12 -2.37
CA ASN A 279 27.84 -1.95 -3.75
C ASN A 279 26.86 -2.51 -4.78
N TYR A 280 25.74 -3.09 -4.31
CA TYR A 280 24.72 -3.64 -5.20
C TYR A 280 24.10 -2.54 -6.08
N ILE A 281 24.02 -2.81 -7.38
CA ILE A 281 23.35 -1.91 -8.34
C ILE A 281 21.95 -2.46 -8.60
N PRO A 282 20.89 -1.73 -8.24
CA PRO A 282 19.52 -2.15 -8.48
C PRO A 282 19.23 -2.39 -9.96
N LYS A 283 18.55 -3.47 -10.27
CA LYS A 283 18.12 -3.82 -11.63
C LYS A 283 16.95 -2.92 -12.08
N SER A 284 16.63 -2.91 -13.37
CA SER A 284 15.57 -2.07 -13.95
C SER A 284 14.15 -2.33 -13.41
N ASN A 285 13.93 -3.48 -12.80
CA ASN A 285 12.68 -3.86 -12.17
C ASN A 285 12.70 -3.76 -10.64
N GLU A 286 13.73 -3.15 -10.07
CA GLU A 286 13.88 -3.00 -8.63
C GLU A 286 13.74 -1.54 -8.24
N THR A 287 13.02 -1.33 -7.16
CA THR A 287 12.84 -0.04 -6.53
C THR A 287 13.76 0.11 -5.31
N VAL A 288 13.94 1.34 -4.88
CA VAL A 288 14.64 1.69 -3.64
C VAL A 288 13.76 2.62 -2.82
N ASN A 289 13.78 2.44 -1.51
CA ASN A 289 13.17 3.39 -0.58
C ASN A 289 14.17 4.51 -0.29
N VAL A 290 13.79 5.73 -0.62
CA VAL A 290 14.60 6.93 -0.37
C VAL A 290 14.00 7.69 0.80
N ILE A 291 14.79 7.84 1.87
CA ILE A 291 14.39 8.61 3.05
C ILE A 291 14.87 10.04 2.86
N PHE A 292 13.92 10.96 2.87
CA PHE A 292 14.15 12.40 2.89
C PHE A 292 13.81 12.95 4.28
N LYS A 293 14.71 13.78 4.82
CA LYS A 293 14.53 14.42 6.13
C LYS A 293 14.48 15.92 5.97
N LYS A 294 13.55 16.56 6.66
CA LYS A 294 13.46 18.02 6.67
C LYS A 294 14.63 18.62 7.43
N ASN A 295 15.23 19.68 6.86
CA ASN A 295 16.20 20.50 7.58
C ASN A 295 15.46 21.33 8.63
N HIS A 296 15.90 21.26 9.88
CA HIS A 296 15.39 22.05 11.01
C HIS A 296 16.47 23.00 11.49
#